data_081bb7e5b4eec3cd5e1ba6701a1f3e5f
#
_entry.id   081bb7e5b4eec3cd5e1ba6701a1f3e5f
#
_cell.length_a   1.000
_cell.length_b   1.000
_cell.length_c   1.000
_cell.angle_alpha   90.00
_cell.angle_beta   90.00
_cell.angle_gamma   90.00
#
_symmetry.space_group_name_H-M   'P 1'
#
loop_
_entity.id
_entity.type
_entity.pdbx_description
1 polymer ?
#
loop_
_entity_poly.entity_id
_entity_poly.type
_entity_poly.pdbx_seq_one_letter_code
_entity_poly.pdbx_strand_id
1 'polypeptide(L)'
;RQHLGNYLGAIRNFVALQDDYDCVYCIVDLHALTTVEDTENLKQNTYEMALDWLAAGIRPQETIMFIQSHVPEVTELHTILSMVTPLGKLTELPTFKDKVRQQPDNVNYGLVGYPVLMTADIVLYKSDVVPVGIDQAPHFEFAREIVRSFNYRYKTTVLVEPQMKN
;
A
#
# COMPACT_ATOMS: atom_id res chain seq x y z
N ARG A 1 2.72 -0.24 -17.06
CA ARG A 1 1.54 -0.51 -17.92
C ARG A 1 0.77 -1.71 -17.40
N GLN A 2 -0.56 -1.62 -17.41
CA GLN A 2 -1.44 -2.72 -17.02
C GLN A 2 -1.40 -3.85 -18.07
N HIS A 3 -1.57 -5.07 -17.62
CA HIS A 3 -1.73 -6.24 -18.49
C HIS A 3 -2.90 -7.10 -18.00
N LEU A 4 -3.32 -8.09 -18.78
CA LEU A 4 -4.47 -8.93 -18.49
C LEU A 4 -4.40 -9.58 -17.09
N GLY A 5 -3.21 -9.93 -16.61
CA GLY A 5 -3.02 -10.48 -15.26
C GLY A 5 -3.39 -9.49 -14.15
N ASN A 6 -3.06 -8.19 -14.32
CA ASN A 6 -3.46 -7.15 -13.36
C ASN A 6 -4.98 -6.97 -13.35
N TYR A 7 -5.61 -7.00 -14.52
CA TYR A 7 -7.08 -6.91 -14.63
C TYR A 7 -7.76 -8.08 -13.91
N LEU A 8 -7.37 -9.31 -14.22
CA LEU A 8 -8.00 -10.50 -13.65
C LEU A 8 -7.66 -10.69 -12.16
N GLY A 9 -6.45 -10.31 -11.74
CA GLY A 9 -5.97 -10.50 -10.37
C GLY A 9 -6.44 -9.44 -9.38
N ALA A 10 -6.68 -8.20 -9.84
CA ALA A 10 -7.01 -7.09 -8.94
C ALA A 10 -8.18 -6.24 -9.44
N ILE A 11 -8.09 -5.65 -10.65
CA ILE A 11 -9.00 -4.59 -11.08
C ILE A 11 -10.45 -5.09 -11.15
N ARG A 12 -10.68 -6.30 -11.66
CA ARG A 12 -12.02 -6.91 -11.71
C ARG A 12 -12.66 -7.01 -10.32
N ASN A 13 -11.86 -7.35 -9.30
CA ASN A 13 -12.34 -7.44 -7.93
C ASN A 13 -12.62 -6.04 -7.37
N PHE A 14 -11.79 -5.04 -7.68
CA PHE A 14 -12.05 -3.65 -7.29
C PHE A 14 -13.38 -3.15 -7.88
N VAL A 15 -13.65 -3.43 -9.16
CA VAL A 15 -14.93 -3.07 -9.80
C VAL A 15 -16.11 -3.72 -9.09
N ALA A 16 -16.02 -5.01 -8.76
CA ALA A 16 -17.10 -5.73 -8.08
C ALA A 16 -17.36 -5.25 -6.64
N LEU A 17 -16.31 -4.85 -5.92
CA LEU A 17 -16.42 -4.40 -4.53
C LEU A 17 -17.20 -3.08 -4.37
N GLN A 18 -17.29 -2.26 -5.43
CA GLN A 18 -18.01 -0.99 -5.39
C GLN A 18 -19.51 -1.13 -5.11
N ASP A 19 -20.09 -2.31 -5.37
CA ASP A 19 -21.50 -2.56 -5.15
C ASP A 19 -21.82 -2.83 -3.66
N ASP A 20 -20.79 -3.23 -2.88
CA ASP A 20 -20.97 -3.68 -1.49
C ASP A 20 -20.26 -2.79 -0.46
N TYR A 21 -19.34 -1.90 -0.89
CA TYR A 21 -18.47 -1.14 0.00
C TYR A 21 -18.26 0.31 -0.46
N ASP A 22 -18.07 1.20 0.50
CA ASP A 22 -17.51 2.53 0.27
C ASP A 22 -16.01 2.39 -0.04
N CYS A 23 -15.67 2.37 -1.33
CA CYS A 23 -14.34 2.03 -1.79
C CYS A 23 -13.40 3.23 -1.88
N VAL A 24 -12.16 3.01 -1.45
CA VAL A 24 -11.05 3.97 -1.57
C VAL A 24 -9.90 3.29 -2.31
N TYR A 25 -9.55 3.78 -3.49
CA TYR A 25 -8.52 3.21 -4.35
C TYR A 25 -7.35 4.16 -4.53
N CYS A 26 -6.15 3.69 -4.19
CA CYS A 26 -4.91 4.44 -4.23
C CYS A 26 -4.01 3.97 -5.38
N ILE A 27 -3.55 4.91 -6.21
CA ILE A 27 -2.45 4.67 -7.15
C ILE A 27 -1.15 4.98 -6.42
N VAL A 28 -0.37 3.95 -6.13
CA VAL A 28 0.78 3.99 -5.21
C VAL A 28 2.08 4.40 -5.93
N ASP A 29 2.16 5.63 -6.38
CA ASP A 29 3.29 6.19 -7.11
C ASP A 29 4.56 6.33 -6.25
N LEU A 30 4.43 6.58 -4.93
CA LEU A 30 5.57 6.60 -4.01
C LEU A 30 6.16 5.20 -3.80
N HIS A 31 5.31 4.17 -3.70
CA HIS A 31 5.79 2.78 -3.66
C HIS A 31 6.55 2.39 -4.92
N ALA A 32 6.15 2.90 -6.08
CA ALA A 32 6.84 2.63 -7.34
C ALA A 32 8.31 3.05 -7.29
N LEU A 33 8.66 4.12 -6.57
CA LEU A 33 10.03 4.61 -6.41
C LEU A 33 10.97 3.62 -5.70
N THR A 34 10.44 2.60 -5.01
CA THR A 34 11.29 1.56 -4.39
C THR A 34 11.96 0.65 -5.42
N THR A 35 11.45 0.59 -6.65
CA THR A 35 11.91 -0.32 -7.71
C THR A 35 12.10 0.36 -9.07
N VAL A 36 11.54 1.55 -9.27
CA VAL A 36 11.65 2.32 -10.51
C VAL A 36 12.85 3.26 -10.40
N GLU A 37 13.87 3.02 -11.20
CA GLU A 37 15.06 3.87 -11.29
C GLU A 37 14.87 5.02 -12.27
N ASP A 38 14.23 4.75 -13.42
CA ASP A 38 13.89 5.78 -14.42
C ASP A 38 12.48 6.33 -14.16
N THR A 39 12.42 7.57 -13.69
CA THR A 39 11.17 8.27 -13.38
C THR A 39 10.62 9.11 -14.52
N GLU A 40 11.26 9.15 -15.69
CA GLU A 40 10.86 9.97 -16.84
C GLU A 40 9.38 9.74 -17.21
N ASN A 41 8.95 8.48 -17.17
CA ASN A 41 7.59 8.10 -17.52
C ASN A 41 6.65 7.90 -16.31
N LEU A 42 7.10 8.15 -15.08
CA LEU A 42 6.30 7.85 -13.89
C LEU A 42 4.96 8.59 -13.89
N LYS A 43 4.96 9.89 -14.19
CA LYS A 43 3.75 10.71 -14.28
C LYS A 43 2.78 10.19 -15.33
N GLN A 44 3.29 9.87 -16.51
CA GLN A 44 2.47 9.35 -17.61
C GLN A 44 1.89 7.97 -17.26
N ASN A 45 2.69 7.08 -16.68
CA ASN A 45 2.25 5.75 -16.25
C ASN A 45 1.18 5.83 -15.15
N THR A 46 1.30 6.78 -14.22
CA THR A 46 0.29 7.03 -13.16
C THR A 46 -1.02 7.49 -13.79
N TYR A 47 -0.97 8.40 -14.76
CA TYR A 47 -2.15 8.86 -15.48
C TYR A 47 -2.80 7.73 -16.31
N GLU A 48 -2.01 6.97 -17.05
CA GLU A 48 -2.51 5.81 -17.82
C GLU A 48 -3.17 4.77 -16.89
N MET A 49 -2.60 4.51 -15.71
CA MET A 49 -3.20 3.60 -14.73
C MET A 49 -4.59 4.10 -14.27
N ALA A 50 -4.74 5.41 -14.03
CA ALA A 50 -6.03 5.99 -13.67
C ALA A 50 -7.06 5.79 -14.81
N LEU A 51 -6.66 6.01 -16.06
CA LEU A 51 -7.51 5.79 -17.22
C LEU A 51 -7.91 4.31 -17.37
N ASP A 52 -6.95 3.39 -17.18
CA ASP A 52 -7.22 1.95 -17.25
C ASP A 52 -8.24 1.52 -16.19
N TRP A 53 -8.17 2.06 -14.97
CA TRP A 53 -9.11 1.76 -13.91
C TRP A 53 -10.51 2.28 -14.22
N LEU A 54 -10.62 3.52 -14.73
CA LEU A 54 -11.90 4.09 -15.16
C LEU A 54 -12.50 3.30 -16.33
N ALA A 55 -11.68 2.94 -17.33
CA ALA A 55 -12.10 2.12 -18.46
C ALA A 55 -12.54 0.70 -18.06
N ALA A 56 -11.96 0.16 -16.99
CA ALA A 56 -12.33 -1.14 -16.45
C ALA A 56 -13.66 -1.13 -15.66
N GLY A 57 -14.17 0.06 -15.28
CA GLY A 57 -15.46 0.21 -14.61
C GLY A 57 -15.39 0.76 -13.17
N ILE A 58 -14.27 1.33 -12.74
CA ILE A 58 -14.25 2.11 -11.49
C ILE A 58 -15.13 3.35 -11.67
N ARG A 59 -16.06 3.56 -10.74
CA ARG A 59 -17.08 4.62 -10.78
C ARG A 59 -16.68 5.79 -9.89
N PRO A 60 -16.11 6.88 -10.44
CA PRO A 60 -15.59 8.00 -9.65
C PRO A 60 -16.68 8.81 -8.91
N GLN A 61 -17.96 8.58 -9.22
CA GLN A 61 -19.10 9.18 -8.52
C GLN A 61 -19.45 8.45 -7.22
N GLU A 62 -19.01 7.18 -7.10
CA GLU A 62 -19.35 6.29 -5.99
C GLU A 62 -18.13 5.90 -5.16
N THR A 63 -16.93 6.05 -5.73
CA THR A 63 -15.67 5.64 -5.10
C THR A 63 -14.67 6.78 -5.06
N ILE A 64 -13.80 6.76 -4.07
CA ILE A 64 -12.66 7.66 -4.01
C ILE A 64 -11.48 7.00 -4.74
N MET A 65 -10.97 7.65 -5.77
CA MET A 65 -9.73 7.26 -6.44
C MET A 65 -8.73 8.41 -6.37
N PHE A 66 -7.52 8.14 -5.90
CA PHE A 66 -6.50 9.17 -5.73
C PHE A 66 -5.08 8.64 -6.00
N ILE A 67 -4.14 9.58 -6.12
CA ILE A 67 -2.71 9.30 -6.26
C ILE A 67 -2.06 9.49 -4.89
N GLN A 68 -1.27 8.53 -4.45
CA GLN A 68 -0.65 8.49 -3.12
C GLN A 68 0.13 9.77 -2.79
N SER A 69 0.94 10.27 -3.72
CA SER A 69 1.74 11.49 -3.52
C SER A 69 0.90 12.78 -3.38
N HIS A 70 -0.40 12.73 -3.70
CA HIS A 70 -1.31 13.86 -3.51
C HIS A 70 -1.89 13.94 -2.09
N VAL A 71 -1.57 12.96 -1.22
CA VAL A 71 -1.98 12.92 0.19
C VAL A 71 -0.72 12.93 1.07
N PRO A 72 -0.17 14.10 1.40
CA PRO A 72 1.08 14.23 2.18
C PRO A 72 1.02 13.51 3.54
N GLU A 73 -0.16 13.43 4.13
CA GLU A 73 -0.42 12.78 5.43
C GLU A 73 0.02 11.31 5.44
N VAL A 74 0.05 10.63 4.30
CA VAL A 74 0.60 9.26 4.18
C VAL A 74 2.07 9.25 4.58
N THR A 75 2.86 10.21 4.08
CA THR A 75 4.30 10.29 4.38
C THR A 75 4.56 10.77 5.81
N GLU A 76 3.72 11.63 6.35
CA GLU A 76 3.77 12.05 7.75
C GLU A 76 3.49 10.86 8.66
N LEU A 77 2.41 10.12 8.39
CA LEU A 77 2.06 8.92 9.16
C LEU A 77 3.14 7.84 9.02
N HIS A 78 3.69 7.61 7.82
CA HIS A 78 4.83 6.72 7.64
C HIS A 78 5.99 7.09 8.57
N THR A 79 6.35 8.38 8.65
CA THR A 79 7.41 8.86 9.52
C THR A 79 7.10 8.58 11.00
N ILE A 80 5.87 8.87 11.44
CA ILE A 80 5.42 8.62 12.83
C ILE A 80 5.46 7.11 13.16
N LEU A 81 4.95 6.26 12.27
CA LEU A 81 4.95 4.81 12.44
C LEU A 81 6.36 4.23 12.46
N SER A 82 7.31 4.81 11.71
CA SER A 82 8.70 4.37 11.71
C SER A 82 9.35 4.46 13.09
N MET A 83 8.91 5.41 13.95
CA MET A 83 9.41 5.59 15.32
C MET A 83 9.01 4.47 16.29
N VAL A 84 8.03 3.66 15.93
CA VAL A 84 7.55 2.52 16.73
C VAL A 84 7.83 1.17 16.09
N THR A 85 8.48 1.16 14.92
CA THR A 85 8.75 -0.03 14.12
C THR A 85 10.20 -0.49 14.30
N PRO A 86 10.46 -1.69 14.88
CA PRO A 86 11.81 -2.20 15.04
C PRO A 86 12.45 -2.58 13.68
N LEU A 87 13.65 -2.06 13.40
CA LEU A 87 14.38 -2.35 12.17
C LEU A 87 14.61 -3.87 11.94
N GLY A 88 14.94 -4.61 13.02
CA GLY A 88 15.16 -6.05 12.92
C GLY A 88 13.97 -6.82 12.36
N LYS A 89 12.74 -6.42 12.72
CA LYS A 89 11.54 -7.05 12.17
C LYS A 89 11.36 -6.77 10.68
N LEU A 90 11.66 -5.56 10.22
CA LEU A 90 11.61 -5.20 8.79
C LEU A 90 12.57 -6.06 7.96
N THR A 91 13.79 -6.24 8.44
CA THR A 91 14.82 -7.02 7.73
C THR A 91 14.57 -8.53 7.77
N GLU A 92 13.72 -9.01 8.66
CA GLU A 92 13.29 -10.42 8.72
C GLU A 92 12.15 -10.76 7.77
N LEU A 93 11.41 -9.77 7.25
CA LEU A 93 10.30 -10.01 6.34
C LEU A 93 10.77 -10.78 5.09
N PRO A 94 10.05 -11.86 4.69
CA PRO A 94 10.42 -12.65 3.50
C PRO A 94 10.55 -11.80 2.25
N THR A 95 9.63 -10.87 2.04
CA THR A 95 9.61 -9.97 0.89
C THR A 95 10.79 -9.00 0.86
N PHE A 96 11.29 -8.54 2.01
CA PHE A 96 12.53 -7.77 2.06
C PHE A 96 13.72 -8.61 1.58
N LYS A 97 13.85 -9.84 2.10
CA LYS A 97 14.92 -10.76 1.70
C LYS A 97 14.88 -11.07 0.20
N ASP A 98 13.69 -11.24 -0.37
CA ASP A 98 13.53 -11.50 -1.80
C ASP A 98 13.89 -10.27 -2.64
N LYS A 99 13.49 -9.06 -2.22
CA LYS A 99 13.87 -7.80 -2.89
C LYS A 99 15.37 -7.55 -2.84
N VAL A 100 16.03 -7.82 -1.72
CA VAL A 100 17.51 -7.74 -1.59
C VAL A 100 18.19 -8.70 -2.57
N ARG A 101 17.66 -9.92 -2.77
CA ARG A 101 18.21 -10.85 -3.76
C ARG A 101 18.05 -10.37 -5.21
N GLN A 102 16.94 -9.68 -5.50
CA GLN A 102 16.66 -9.13 -6.84
C GLN A 102 17.47 -7.87 -7.14
N GLN A 103 17.79 -7.08 -6.12
CA GLN A 103 18.48 -5.79 -6.22
C GLN A 103 19.60 -5.67 -5.17
N PRO A 104 20.64 -6.53 -5.22
CA PRO A 104 21.68 -6.57 -4.19
C PRO A 104 22.50 -5.29 -4.11
N ASP A 105 22.65 -4.57 -5.22
CA ASP A 105 23.45 -3.35 -5.32
C ASP A 105 22.69 -2.07 -4.90
N ASN A 106 21.37 -2.17 -4.69
CA ASN A 106 20.53 -1.03 -4.34
C ASN A 106 19.63 -1.33 -3.13
N VAL A 107 20.25 -1.72 -2.01
CA VAL A 107 19.53 -1.91 -0.74
C VAL A 107 19.47 -0.59 0.01
N ASN A 108 18.46 0.20 -0.27
CA ASN A 108 18.25 1.52 0.31
C ASN A 108 17.16 1.51 1.39
N TYR A 109 17.00 2.65 2.10
CA TYR A 109 15.99 2.81 3.15
C TYR A 109 14.56 2.58 2.63
N GLY A 110 14.22 3.03 1.42
CA GLY A 110 12.90 2.81 0.82
C GLY A 110 12.56 1.33 0.70
N LEU A 111 13.56 0.49 0.37
CA LEU A 111 13.40 -0.95 0.29
C LEU A 111 13.18 -1.60 1.67
N VAL A 112 13.73 -1.04 2.73
CA VAL A 112 13.50 -1.49 4.12
C VAL A 112 12.17 -0.98 4.65
N GLY A 113 11.86 0.29 4.37
CA GLY A 113 10.75 1.03 4.96
C GLY A 113 9.40 0.87 4.26
N TYR A 114 9.34 0.27 3.04
CA TYR A 114 8.08 0.18 2.31
C TYR A 114 6.93 -0.54 3.05
N PRO A 115 7.15 -1.54 3.94
CA PRO A 115 6.06 -2.14 4.68
C PRO A 115 5.42 -1.17 5.70
N VAL A 116 6.20 -0.21 6.20
CA VAL A 116 5.69 0.86 7.08
C VAL A 116 4.87 1.86 6.27
N LEU A 117 5.31 2.19 5.05
CA LEU A 117 4.55 3.04 4.13
C LEU A 117 3.22 2.36 3.72
N MET A 118 3.25 1.07 3.41
CA MET A 118 2.03 0.29 3.15
C MET A 118 1.08 0.28 4.36
N THR A 119 1.63 0.17 5.57
CA THR A 119 0.82 0.28 6.80
C THR A 119 0.16 1.65 6.88
N ALA A 120 0.89 2.74 6.59
CA ALA A 120 0.34 4.08 6.58
C ALA A 120 -0.80 4.24 5.57
N ASP A 121 -0.64 3.71 4.35
CA ASP A 121 -1.68 3.71 3.31
C ASP A 121 -2.97 3.05 3.76
N ILE A 122 -2.87 2.00 4.57
CA ILE A 122 -4.05 1.26 5.04
C ILE A 122 -4.71 1.97 6.23
N VAL A 123 -3.92 2.32 7.26
CA VAL A 123 -4.49 2.76 8.54
C VAL A 123 -4.89 4.24 8.55
N LEU A 124 -4.37 5.06 7.64
CA LEU A 124 -4.74 6.47 7.51
C LEU A 124 -6.24 6.63 7.25
N TYR A 125 -6.81 5.76 6.43
CA TYR A 125 -8.21 5.80 6.03
C TYR A 125 -9.13 4.99 6.95
N LYS A 126 -8.57 4.34 8.01
CA LYS A 126 -9.32 3.47 8.94
C LYS A 126 -10.11 2.39 8.20
N SER A 127 -9.51 1.81 7.18
CA SER A 127 -10.15 0.80 6.35
C SER A 127 -10.58 -0.41 7.18
N ASP A 128 -11.85 -0.78 7.10
CA ASP A 128 -12.38 -1.97 7.75
C ASP A 128 -11.86 -3.24 7.08
N VAL A 129 -11.75 -3.22 5.75
CA VAL A 129 -11.34 -4.36 4.93
C VAL A 129 -10.40 -3.92 3.83
N VAL A 130 -9.35 -4.70 3.59
CA VAL A 130 -8.42 -4.48 2.46
C VAL A 130 -8.34 -5.77 1.63
N PRO A 131 -8.79 -5.73 0.35
CA PRO A 131 -8.73 -6.88 -0.54
C PRO A 131 -7.30 -7.04 -1.08
N VAL A 132 -6.65 -8.13 -0.69
CA VAL A 132 -5.29 -8.47 -1.15
C VAL A 132 -5.13 -9.97 -1.33
N GLY A 133 -4.15 -10.36 -2.13
CA GLY A 133 -3.78 -11.76 -2.28
C GLY A 133 -3.23 -12.35 -0.98
N ILE A 134 -3.36 -13.66 -0.82
CA ILE A 134 -2.88 -14.40 0.36
C ILE A 134 -1.37 -14.24 0.59
N ASP A 135 -0.60 -13.99 -0.45
CA ASP A 135 0.82 -13.68 -0.40
C ASP A 135 1.15 -12.40 0.39
N GLN A 136 0.18 -11.50 0.55
CA GLN A 136 0.31 -10.27 1.33
C GLN A 136 0.00 -10.46 2.84
N ALA A 137 -0.43 -11.65 3.26
CA ALA A 137 -0.75 -11.92 4.67
C ALA A 137 0.37 -11.55 5.66
N PRO A 138 1.67 -11.82 5.38
CA PRO A 138 2.76 -11.41 6.27
C PRO A 138 2.85 -9.90 6.48
N HIS A 139 2.57 -9.11 5.43
CA HIS A 139 2.55 -7.64 5.52
C HIS A 139 1.38 -7.13 6.35
N PHE A 140 0.23 -7.80 6.25
CA PHE A 140 -0.95 -7.49 7.07
C PHE A 140 -0.72 -7.74 8.55
N GLU A 141 -0.13 -8.90 8.90
CA GLU A 141 0.22 -9.17 10.29
C GLU A 141 1.24 -8.17 10.82
N PHE A 142 2.20 -7.78 9.99
CA PHE A 142 3.16 -6.74 10.34
C PHE A 142 2.49 -5.38 10.54
N ALA A 143 1.53 -4.99 9.69
CA ALA A 143 0.75 -3.76 9.86
C ALA A 143 -0.03 -3.76 11.18
N ARG A 144 -0.66 -4.89 11.55
CA ARG A 144 -1.33 -5.06 12.85
C ARG A 144 -0.37 -4.91 14.03
N GLU A 145 0.84 -5.48 13.93
CA GLU A 145 1.86 -5.31 14.97
C GLU A 145 2.27 -3.84 15.14
N ILE A 146 2.44 -3.10 14.04
CA ILE A 146 2.74 -1.65 14.08
C ILE A 146 1.62 -0.90 14.77
N VAL A 147 0.36 -1.15 14.41
CA VAL A 147 -0.82 -0.53 15.03
C VAL A 147 -0.86 -0.80 16.53
N ARG A 148 -0.67 -2.06 16.96
CA ARG A 148 -0.62 -2.42 18.38
C ARG A 148 0.51 -1.70 19.11
N SER A 149 1.71 -1.68 18.51
CA SER A 149 2.88 -1.01 19.09
C SER A 149 2.66 0.48 19.25
N PHE A 150 2.06 1.12 18.25
CA PHE A 150 1.70 2.54 18.28
C PHE A 150 0.68 2.82 19.38
N ASN A 151 -0.45 2.12 19.37
CA ASN A 151 -1.54 2.33 20.31
C ASN A 151 -1.08 2.07 21.76
N TYR A 152 -0.28 1.04 21.98
CA TYR A 152 0.31 0.74 23.29
C TYR A 152 1.27 1.84 23.75
N ARG A 153 2.20 2.25 22.89
CA ARG A 153 3.24 3.25 23.24
C ARG A 153 2.64 4.60 23.56
N TYR A 154 1.65 5.03 22.81
CA TYR A 154 1.03 6.35 22.95
C TYR A 154 -0.26 6.32 23.77
N LYS A 155 -0.62 5.17 24.36
CA LYS A 155 -1.84 4.97 25.17
C LYS A 155 -3.10 5.47 24.48
N THR A 156 -3.29 5.08 23.25
CA THR A 156 -4.39 5.49 22.36
C THR A 156 -5.01 4.29 21.67
N THR A 157 -6.17 4.49 21.02
CA THR A 157 -6.84 3.54 20.14
C THR A 157 -7.18 4.16 18.80
N VAL A 158 -6.45 5.23 18.43
CA VAL A 158 -6.75 6.03 17.23
C VAL A 158 -6.54 5.24 15.92
N LEU A 159 -5.56 4.32 15.92
CA LEU A 159 -5.33 3.44 14.77
C LEU A 159 -6.12 2.15 14.93
N VAL A 160 -6.77 1.74 13.84
CA VAL A 160 -7.57 0.51 13.77
C VAL A 160 -6.76 -0.60 13.11
N GLU A 161 -6.80 -1.81 13.66
CA GLU A 161 -6.13 -2.97 13.05
C GLU A 161 -6.85 -3.34 11.75
N PRO A 162 -6.14 -3.41 10.61
CA PRO A 162 -6.77 -3.72 9.35
C PRO A 162 -7.19 -5.19 9.27
N GLN A 163 -8.29 -5.45 8.55
CA GLN A 163 -8.76 -6.80 8.24
C GLN A 163 -8.50 -7.12 6.78
N MET A 164 -7.89 -8.30 6.55
CA MET A 164 -7.66 -8.81 5.20
C MET A 164 -8.94 -9.47 4.68
N LYS A 165 -9.28 -9.19 3.42
CA LYS A 165 -10.32 -9.92 2.67
C LYS A 165 -9.66 -10.62 1.48
N ASN A 166 -9.78 -11.95 1.42
CA ASN A 166 -9.32 -12.79 0.32
C ASN A 166 -10.34 -12.82 -0.81
#